data_d5a15c036ce0d828e79d8f4e3dfff991
#
_entry.id   d5a15c036ce0d828e79d8f4e3dfff991
#
_cell.length_a   1.000
_cell.length_b   1.000
_cell.length_c   1.000
_cell.angle_alpha   90.00
_cell.angle_beta   90.00
_cell.angle_gamma   90.00
#
_symmetry.space_group_name_H-M   'P 1'
#
loop_
_entity.id
_entity.type
_entity.pdbx_description
1 polymer ?
#
loop_
_entity_poly.entity_id
_entity_poly.type
_entity_poly.pdbx_seq_one_letter_code
_entity_poly.pdbx_strand_id
1 'polypeptide(L)'
;VCALIPSVLMVILLWFVILAAMVILPTRYSYRFYKSQVAEGKVEKRPVKPRSIVLIAVLVLAFGAFLAWSLFTGDIQYVYGTDSLTVDASGWGDLTIPYSSVTSLEYFEQDPSQDASGFRTNGLGNFKVALGSFENDLYGDYTRYTFASCGACVVLESDGRTIVLNAPDAASTQELYQSLLEKTGLG
;
A
#
# COMPACT_ATOMS: atom_id res chain seq x y z
N VAL A 1 12.40 3.77 12.25
CA VAL A 1 11.19 3.19 11.60
C VAL A 1 10.19 2.65 12.63
N CYS A 2 10.62 2.01 13.73
CA CYS A 2 9.70 1.50 14.77
C CYS A 2 8.86 2.56 15.51
N ALA A 3 9.27 3.83 15.54
CA ALA A 3 8.53 4.89 16.25
C ALA A 3 7.44 5.57 15.39
N LEU A 4 7.53 5.48 14.06
CA LEU A 4 6.54 6.09 13.15
C LEU A 4 5.27 5.24 12.97
N ILE A 5 5.38 3.92 13.06
CA ILE A 5 4.24 3.01 12.92
C ILE A 5 3.16 3.26 13.99
N PRO A 6 3.50 3.44 15.29
CA PRO A 6 2.50 3.78 16.31
C PRO A 6 1.81 5.12 16.07
N SER A 7 2.54 6.12 15.55
CA SER A 7 1.95 7.46 15.31
C SER A 7 0.99 7.44 14.10
N VAL A 8 1.33 6.75 13.03
CA VAL A 8 0.44 6.58 11.87
C VAL A 8 -0.80 5.77 12.23
N LEU A 9 -0.63 4.68 12.98
CA LEU A 9 -1.74 3.88 13.48
C LEU A 9 -2.67 4.71 14.38
N MET A 10 -2.09 5.54 15.25
CA MET A 10 -2.84 6.43 16.13
C MET A 10 -3.61 7.50 15.34
N VAL A 11 -3.04 8.05 14.28
CA VAL A 11 -3.72 9.01 13.39
C VAL A 11 -4.88 8.31 12.66
N ILE A 12 -4.67 7.11 12.13
CA ILE A 12 -5.73 6.32 11.48
C ILE A 12 -6.86 6.02 12.46
N LEU A 13 -6.55 5.56 13.67
CA LEU A 13 -7.54 5.31 14.72
C LEU A 13 -8.30 6.58 15.10
N LEU A 14 -7.62 7.70 15.22
CA LEU A 14 -8.24 9.00 15.51
C LEU A 14 -9.22 9.39 14.38
N TRP A 15 -8.86 9.21 13.12
CA TRP A 15 -9.75 9.43 11.98
C TRP A 15 -10.98 8.53 12.01
N PHE A 16 -10.83 7.25 12.36
CA PHE A 16 -11.97 6.35 12.54
C PHE A 16 -12.90 6.79 13.67
N VAL A 17 -12.33 7.24 14.79
CA VAL A 17 -13.12 7.78 15.91
C VAL A 17 -13.88 9.04 15.51
N ILE A 18 -13.24 9.97 14.77
CA ILE A 18 -13.88 11.18 14.27
C ILE A 18 -15.01 10.84 13.28
N LEU A 19 -14.77 9.95 12.32
CA LEU A 19 -15.79 9.51 11.37
C LEU A 19 -16.96 8.80 12.08
N ALA A 20 -16.66 7.92 13.03
CA ALA A 20 -17.68 7.27 13.84
C ALA A 20 -18.50 8.29 14.65
N ALA A 21 -17.85 9.28 15.25
CA ALA A 21 -18.53 10.35 15.96
C ALA A 21 -19.40 11.21 15.04
N MET A 22 -18.91 11.55 13.84
CA MET A 22 -19.69 12.30 12.83
C MET A 22 -20.96 11.57 12.37
N VAL A 23 -20.98 10.25 12.40
CA VAL A 23 -22.16 9.45 12.06
C VAL A 23 -23.03 9.19 13.28
N ILE A 24 -22.44 8.79 14.39
CA ILE A 24 -23.16 8.37 15.60
C ILE A 24 -23.86 9.54 16.29
N LEU A 25 -23.21 10.71 16.40
CA LEU A 25 -23.77 11.85 17.11
C LEU A 25 -25.01 12.42 16.41
N PRO A 26 -24.99 12.74 15.09
CA PRO A 26 -26.17 13.19 14.39
C PRO A 26 -27.29 12.13 14.37
N THR A 27 -26.91 10.85 14.23
CA THR A 27 -27.88 9.74 14.23
C THR A 27 -28.56 9.62 15.58
N ARG A 28 -27.82 9.71 16.68
CA ARG A 28 -28.38 9.71 18.05
C ARG A 28 -29.27 10.92 18.31
N TYR A 29 -28.84 12.11 17.85
CA TYR A 29 -29.63 13.33 17.98
C TYR A 29 -30.93 13.22 17.18
N SER A 30 -30.86 12.83 15.91
CA SER A 30 -32.02 12.65 15.05
C SER A 30 -32.96 11.56 15.58
N TYR A 31 -32.43 10.48 16.16
CA TYR A 31 -33.23 9.43 16.77
C TYR A 31 -33.94 9.93 18.05
N ARG A 32 -33.27 10.71 18.90
CA ARG A 32 -33.89 11.31 20.08
C ARG A 32 -35.00 12.29 19.69
N PHE A 33 -34.73 13.14 18.71
CA PHE A 33 -35.71 14.07 18.16
C PHE A 33 -36.92 13.32 17.54
N TYR A 34 -36.70 12.29 16.73
CA TYR A 34 -37.75 11.43 16.22
C TYR A 34 -38.60 10.80 17.33
N LYS A 35 -37.94 10.29 18.37
CA LYS A 35 -38.61 9.68 19.52
C LYS A 35 -39.51 10.68 20.27
N SER A 36 -39.04 11.93 20.44
CA SER A 36 -39.89 12.98 21.05
C SER A 36 -41.12 13.32 20.18
N GLN A 37 -40.94 13.42 18.85
CA GLN A 37 -42.04 13.70 17.93
C GLN A 37 -43.07 12.56 17.92
N VAL A 38 -42.65 11.33 18.02
CA VAL A 38 -43.51 10.16 18.17
C VAL A 38 -44.27 10.20 19.49
N ALA A 39 -43.60 10.56 20.59
CA ALA A 39 -44.22 10.66 21.92
C ALA A 39 -45.25 11.79 22.00
N GLU A 40 -45.05 12.89 21.25
CA GLU A 40 -45.96 14.02 21.13
C GLU A 40 -47.14 13.76 20.12
N GLY A 41 -47.16 12.57 19.52
CA GLY A 41 -48.20 12.19 18.54
C GLY A 41 -48.12 12.90 17.20
N LYS A 42 -47.01 13.64 16.94
CA LYS A 42 -46.83 14.39 15.68
C LYS A 42 -46.39 13.52 14.52
N VAL A 43 -45.79 12.34 14.81
CA VAL A 43 -45.31 11.40 13.80
C VAL A 43 -45.67 9.98 14.22
N GLU A 44 -46.19 9.19 13.29
CA GLU A 44 -46.43 7.77 13.54
C GLU A 44 -45.10 6.98 13.67
N LYS A 45 -45.10 6.04 14.62
CA LYS A 45 -43.94 5.15 14.82
C LYS A 45 -43.83 4.21 13.62
N ARG A 46 -42.78 4.42 12.81
CA ARG A 46 -42.44 3.52 11.71
C ARG A 46 -41.61 2.34 12.21
N PRO A 47 -42.04 1.08 12.03
CA PRO A 47 -41.23 -0.07 12.36
C PRO A 47 -40.04 -0.13 11.43
N VAL A 48 -38.85 -0.29 11.98
CA VAL A 48 -37.64 -0.57 11.18
C VAL A 48 -37.80 -1.96 10.58
N LYS A 49 -37.83 -2.06 9.27
CA LYS A 49 -37.95 -3.36 8.59
C LYS A 49 -36.67 -4.17 8.85
N PRO A 50 -36.75 -5.41 9.38
CA PRO A 50 -35.55 -6.21 9.66
C PRO A 50 -34.68 -6.44 8.42
N ARG A 51 -35.28 -6.46 7.22
CA ARG A 51 -34.57 -6.53 5.93
C ARG A 51 -33.60 -5.35 5.73
N SER A 52 -33.94 -4.14 6.17
CA SER A 52 -33.06 -2.97 6.05
C SER A 52 -31.84 -3.07 6.96
N ILE A 53 -32.01 -3.63 8.16
CA ILE A 53 -30.89 -3.85 9.10
C ILE A 53 -29.94 -4.90 8.53
N VAL A 54 -30.48 -6.00 8.00
CA VAL A 54 -29.69 -7.06 7.37
C VAL A 54 -28.92 -6.52 6.16
N LEU A 55 -29.57 -5.73 5.31
CA LEU A 55 -28.93 -5.12 4.15
C LEU A 55 -27.75 -4.20 4.55
N ILE A 56 -27.94 -3.34 5.56
CA ILE A 56 -26.88 -2.47 6.07
C ILE A 56 -25.73 -3.28 6.63
N ALA A 57 -26.04 -4.32 7.42
CA ALA A 57 -25.00 -5.21 7.98
C ALA A 57 -24.18 -5.91 6.87
N VAL A 58 -24.84 -6.41 5.82
CA VAL A 58 -24.16 -7.02 4.66
C VAL A 58 -23.27 -6.01 3.94
N LEU A 59 -23.76 -4.78 3.72
CA LEU A 59 -22.95 -3.73 3.07
C LEU A 59 -21.72 -3.34 3.90
N VAL A 60 -21.87 -3.22 5.22
CA VAL A 60 -20.74 -2.92 6.12
C VAL A 60 -19.71 -4.04 6.12
N LEU A 61 -20.15 -5.31 6.16
CA LEU A 61 -19.26 -6.47 6.09
C LEU A 61 -18.54 -6.55 4.74
N ALA A 62 -19.28 -6.34 3.63
CA ALA A 62 -18.71 -6.35 2.28
C ALA A 62 -17.67 -5.23 2.10
N PHE A 63 -17.97 -4.03 2.61
CA PHE A 63 -17.03 -2.91 2.57
C PHE A 63 -15.80 -3.16 3.45
N GLY A 64 -15.97 -3.72 4.64
CA GLY A 64 -14.85 -4.13 5.51
C GLY A 64 -13.96 -5.19 4.86
N ALA A 65 -14.56 -6.20 4.23
CA ALA A 65 -13.84 -7.23 3.49
C ALA A 65 -13.08 -6.65 2.28
N PHE A 66 -13.70 -5.73 1.55
CA PHE A 66 -13.06 -5.02 0.44
C PHE A 66 -11.85 -4.18 0.91
N LEU A 67 -12.00 -3.44 2.01
CA LEU A 67 -10.89 -2.68 2.59
C LEU A 67 -9.75 -3.60 3.03
N ALA A 68 -10.07 -4.67 3.75
CA ALA A 68 -9.07 -5.64 4.19
C ALA A 68 -8.34 -6.27 2.99
N TRP A 69 -9.08 -6.66 1.96
CA TRP A 69 -8.50 -7.18 0.72
C TRP A 69 -7.57 -6.15 0.06
N SER A 70 -7.97 -4.89 -0.09
CA SER A 70 -7.17 -3.85 -0.74
C SER A 70 -5.87 -3.54 0.02
N LEU A 71 -5.86 -3.67 1.36
CA LEU A 71 -4.68 -3.41 2.19
C LEU A 71 -3.61 -4.51 2.09
N PHE A 72 -3.98 -5.72 1.66
CA PHE A 72 -3.09 -6.88 1.55
C PHE A 72 -2.96 -7.42 0.13
N THR A 73 -3.53 -6.73 -0.87
CA THR A 73 -3.41 -7.07 -2.29
C THR A 73 -2.10 -6.54 -2.85
N GLY A 74 -1.66 -7.16 -3.93
CA GLY A 74 -0.46 -6.82 -4.67
C GLY A 74 0.55 -7.96 -4.62
N ASP A 75 1.28 -8.10 -5.71
CA ASP A 75 2.36 -9.07 -5.85
C ASP A 75 3.38 -8.52 -6.84
N ILE A 76 4.61 -9.04 -6.75
CA ILE A 76 5.70 -8.69 -7.66
C ILE A 76 6.30 -10.00 -8.14
N GLN A 77 6.38 -10.16 -9.45
CA GLN A 77 7.02 -11.30 -10.09
C GLN A 77 8.12 -10.82 -11.04
N TYR A 78 9.22 -11.53 -11.05
CA TYR A 78 10.38 -11.23 -11.88
C TYR A 78 10.42 -12.18 -13.06
N VAL A 79 10.21 -11.67 -14.27
CA VAL A 79 10.26 -12.43 -15.51
C VAL A 79 11.56 -12.10 -16.24
N TYR A 80 12.48 -13.07 -16.23
CA TYR A 80 13.81 -12.93 -16.87
C TYR A 80 13.69 -13.26 -18.36
N GLY A 81 13.69 -12.23 -19.20
CA GLY A 81 13.77 -12.37 -20.63
C GLY A 81 15.21 -12.60 -21.14
N THR A 82 15.36 -12.63 -22.46
CA THR A 82 16.68 -12.73 -23.10
C THR A 82 17.49 -11.45 -22.92
N ASP A 83 16.86 -10.28 -23.08
CA ASP A 83 17.54 -8.98 -23.13
C ASP A 83 17.07 -8.02 -22.04
N SER A 84 16.07 -8.41 -21.25
CA SER A 84 15.47 -7.56 -20.22
C SER A 84 14.90 -8.34 -19.06
N LEU A 85 14.82 -7.69 -17.89
CA LEU A 85 13.99 -8.08 -16.76
C LEU A 85 12.65 -7.37 -16.88
N THR A 86 11.55 -8.10 -16.77
CA THR A 86 10.22 -7.51 -16.57
C THR A 86 9.78 -7.75 -15.13
N VAL A 87 9.50 -6.66 -14.44
CA VAL A 87 8.88 -6.67 -13.10
C VAL A 87 7.37 -6.58 -13.30
N ASP A 88 6.68 -7.72 -13.21
CA ASP A 88 5.23 -7.82 -13.29
C ASP A 88 4.65 -7.50 -11.92
N ALA A 89 3.91 -6.41 -11.82
CA ALA A 89 3.39 -5.90 -10.56
C ALA A 89 1.86 -5.90 -10.55
N SER A 90 1.30 -6.88 -9.84
CA SER A 90 -0.15 -6.99 -9.67
C SER A 90 -0.76 -5.74 -9.04
N GLY A 91 -1.66 -5.07 -9.75
CA GLY A 91 -2.35 -3.86 -9.32
C GLY A 91 -1.64 -2.55 -9.65
N TRP A 92 -0.51 -2.60 -10.36
CA TRP A 92 0.24 -1.46 -10.87
C TRP A 92 0.79 -1.76 -12.28
N GLY A 93 1.41 -0.78 -12.92
CA GLY A 93 2.05 -0.98 -14.22
C GLY A 93 3.34 -1.81 -14.12
N ASP A 94 3.59 -2.64 -15.11
CA ASP A 94 4.81 -3.42 -15.20
C ASP A 94 6.01 -2.52 -15.52
N LEU A 95 7.20 -2.92 -15.07
CA LEU A 95 8.44 -2.25 -15.35
C LEU A 95 9.37 -3.17 -16.14
N THR A 96 9.78 -2.76 -17.33
CA THR A 96 10.77 -3.49 -18.13
C THR A 96 12.11 -2.77 -18.07
N ILE A 97 13.16 -3.51 -17.72
CA ILE A 97 14.53 -3.03 -17.54
C ILE A 97 15.42 -3.79 -18.53
N PRO A 98 15.90 -3.16 -19.59
CA PRO A 98 16.88 -3.78 -20.49
C PRO A 98 18.20 -4.02 -19.75
N TYR A 99 18.79 -5.21 -19.85
CA TYR A 99 20.06 -5.50 -19.18
C TYR A 99 21.20 -4.59 -19.66
N SER A 100 21.17 -4.21 -20.93
CA SER A 100 22.18 -3.32 -21.53
C SER A 100 22.12 -1.87 -21.03
N SER A 101 21.01 -1.44 -20.41
CA SER A 101 20.85 -0.09 -19.86
C SER A 101 21.24 0.01 -18.38
N VAL A 102 21.51 -1.13 -17.74
CA VAL A 102 21.93 -1.15 -16.34
C VAL A 102 23.39 -0.73 -16.23
N THR A 103 23.66 0.36 -15.53
CA THR A 103 24.99 0.94 -15.36
C THR A 103 25.58 0.69 -13.98
N SER A 104 24.72 0.47 -12.97
CA SER A 104 25.12 0.19 -11.59
C SER A 104 24.15 -0.81 -10.98
N LEU A 105 24.63 -1.67 -10.09
CA LEU A 105 23.85 -2.67 -9.39
C LEU A 105 24.46 -2.93 -8.00
N GLU A 106 23.68 -2.68 -6.96
CA GLU A 106 24.13 -2.83 -5.58
C GLU A 106 23.10 -3.59 -4.75
N TYR A 107 23.56 -4.43 -3.83
CA TYR A 107 22.73 -5.13 -2.85
C TYR A 107 22.90 -4.51 -1.47
N PHE A 108 21.79 -4.28 -0.78
CA PHE A 108 21.76 -3.79 0.58
C PHE A 108 20.99 -4.76 1.48
N GLU A 109 21.53 -5.13 2.64
CA GLU A 109 20.82 -5.91 3.65
C GLU A 109 19.69 -5.12 4.30
N GLN A 110 19.83 -3.80 4.35
CA GLN A 110 18.80 -2.85 4.74
C GLN A 110 18.72 -1.74 3.69
N ASP A 111 17.53 -1.45 3.26
CA ASP A 111 17.25 -0.39 2.30
C ASP A 111 17.70 0.97 2.85
N PRO A 112 18.72 1.60 2.25
CA PRO A 112 19.26 2.88 2.72
C PRO A 112 18.26 4.03 2.60
N SER A 113 17.21 3.87 1.79
CA SER A 113 16.15 4.88 1.66
C SER A 113 15.13 4.87 2.81
N GLN A 114 15.18 3.88 3.72
CA GLN A 114 14.26 3.84 4.86
C GLN A 114 14.45 5.00 5.85
N ASP A 115 15.67 5.49 5.98
CA ASP A 115 16.02 6.60 6.88
C ASP A 115 16.00 7.96 6.14
N ALA A 116 15.88 7.97 4.81
CA ALA A 116 15.80 9.18 4.00
C ALA A 116 14.39 9.79 4.07
N SER A 117 14.35 11.12 4.24
CA SER A 117 13.08 11.84 4.14
C SER A 117 12.57 11.79 2.70
N GLY A 118 11.33 11.36 2.52
CA GLY A 118 10.76 11.25 1.19
C GLY A 118 9.30 10.85 1.19
N PHE A 119 8.70 10.87 0.02
CA PHE A 119 7.30 10.50 -0.19
C PHE A 119 7.09 9.83 -1.53
N ARG A 120 5.97 9.14 -1.66
CA ARG A 120 5.54 8.58 -2.93
C ARG A 120 4.85 9.65 -3.76
N THR A 121 5.34 9.90 -4.97
CA THR A 121 4.76 10.86 -5.92
C THR A 121 3.63 10.24 -6.72
N ASN A 122 3.76 8.95 -7.11
CA ASN A 122 2.74 8.20 -7.82
C ASN A 122 2.92 6.69 -7.59
N GLY A 123 1.83 5.94 -7.38
CA GLY A 123 1.96 4.49 -7.23
C GLY A 123 0.97 3.85 -6.27
N LEU A 124 1.10 2.53 -6.11
CA LEU A 124 0.38 1.72 -5.16
C LEU A 124 1.24 1.46 -3.91
N GLY A 125 0.69 1.66 -2.73
CA GLY A 125 1.34 1.28 -1.49
C GLY A 125 0.34 0.88 -0.44
N ASN A 126 0.59 -0.29 0.15
CA ASN A 126 -0.20 -0.88 1.20
C ASN A 126 0.71 -1.64 2.18
N PHE A 127 0.17 -2.52 3.01
CA PHE A 127 0.96 -3.31 3.97
C PHE A 127 1.80 -4.42 3.32
N LYS A 128 1.55 -4.76 2.06
CA LYS A 128 2.25 -5.83 1.36
C LYS A 128 3.34 -5.31 0.42
N VAL A 129 3.03 -4.24 -0.35
CA VAL A 129 3.91 -3.74 -1.42
C VAL A 129 4.01 -2.22 -1.44
N ALA A 130 5.13 -1.72 -1.97
CA ALA A 130 5.35 -0.33 -2.32
C ALA A 130 5.85 -0.25 -3.77
N LEU A 131 4.97 0.25 -4.66
CA LEU A 131 5.16 0.25 -6.12
C LEU A 131 5.00 1.66 -6.67
N GLY A 132 5.82 2.02 -7.65
CA GLY A 132 5.69 3.26 -8.43
C GLY A 132 6.83 4.23 -8.26
N SER A 133 6.52 5.53 -8.38
CA SER A 133 7.48 6.63 -8.33
C SER A 133 7.54 7.25 -6.94
N PHE A 134 8.74 7.53 -6.50
CA PHE A 134 9.05 8.11 -5.20
C PHE A 134 10.08 9.21 -5.36
N GLU A 135 10.16 10.09 -4.37
CA GLU A 135 11.16 11.12 -4.25
C GLU A 135 11.72 11.09 -2.83
N ASN A 136 13.04 11.17 -2.67
CA ASN A 136 13.69 11.31 -1.36
C ASN A 136 15.02 12.08 -1.47
N ASP A 137 15.58 12.43 -0.30
CA ASP A 137 16.83 13.19 -0.21
C ASP A 137 18.06 12.38 -0.67
N LEU A 138 17.97 11.04 -0.75
CA LEU A 138 19.08 10.17 -1.10
C LEU A 138 19.20 9.94 -2.62
N TYR A 139 18.07 9.64 -3.27
CA TYR A 139 18.03 9.26 -4.68
C TYR A 139 17.40 10.32 -5.60
N GLY A 140 16.82 11.40 -5.02
CA GLY A 140 15.93 12.27 -5.78
C GLY A 140 14.69 11.51 -6.24
N ASP A 141 14.32 11.68 -7.51
CA ASP A 141 13.24 10.90 -8.13
C ASP A 141 13.73 9.48 -8.45
N TYR A 142 13.01 8.48 -7.95
CA TYR A 142 13.34 7.08 -8.19
C TYR A 142 12.10 6.20 -8.33
N THR A 143 12.28 5.01 -8.88
CA THR A 143 11.22 4.01 -9.04
C THR A 143 11.41 2.87 -8.05
N ARG A 144 10.34 2.42 -7.43
CA ARG A 144 10.37 1.38 -6.42
C ARG A 144 9.36 0.28 -6.69
N TYR A 145 9.81 -0.97 -6.61
CA TYR A 145 8.98 -2.18 -6.66
C TYR A 145 9.44 -3.12 -5.55
N THR A 146 8.82 -3.00 -4.37
CA THR A 146 9.30 -3.71 -3.18
C THR A 146 8.16 -4.29 -2.35
N PHE A 147 8.42 -5.45 -1.75
CA PHE A 147 7.63 -5.99 -0.66
C PHE A 147 7.94 -5.26 0.64
N ALA A 148 6.92 -4.88 1.38
CA ALA A 148 7.06 -4.18 2.66
C ALA A 148 7.61 -5.07 3.79
N SER A 149 7.54 -6.39 3.63
CA SER A 149 8.01 -7.39 4.60
C SER A 149 9.53 -7.56 4.62
N CYS A 150 10.24 -7.17 3.55
CA CYS A 150 11.67 -7.37 3.39
C CYS A 150 12.41 -6.04 3.51
N GLY A 151 13.41 -5.99 4.40
CA GLY A 151 14.29 -4.83 4.55
C GLY A 151 15.45 -4.80 3.54
N ALA A 152 15.85 -5.97 3.00
CA ALA A 152 16.88 -6.03 1.97
C ALA A 152 16.37 -5.51 0.64
N CYS A 153 17.25 -4.94 -0.17
CA CYS A 153 16.91 -4.46 -1.51
C CYS A 153 18.10 -4.51 -2.48
N VAL A 154 17.77 -4.47 -3.75
CA VAL A 154 18.67 -4.25 -4.88
C VAL A 154 18.40 -2.85 -5.41
N VAL A 155 19.43 -2.03 -5.47
CA VAL A 155 19.40 -0.71 -6.08
C VAL A 155 20.17 -0.78 -7.38
N LEU A 156 19.54 -0.37 -8.46
CA LEU A 156 20.18 -0.34 -9.77
C LEU A 156 19.92 1.01 -10.46
N GLU A 157 20.87 1.38 -11.32
CA GLU A 157 20.70 2.48 -12.25
C GLU A 157 20.50 1.97 -13.66
N SER A 158 19.44 2.45 -14.32
CA SER A 158 19.10 2.12 -15.70
C SER A 158 18.57 3.37 -16.40
N ASP A 159 19.17 3.72 -17.54
CA ASP A 159 18.83 4.93 -18.31
C ASP A 159 18.83 6.23 -17.46
N GLY A 160 19.77 6.33 -16.51
CA GLY A 160 19.89 7.47 -15.60
C GLY A 160 18.79 7.58 -14.55
N ARG A 161 18.06 6.49 -14.27
CA ARG A 161 17.05 6.39 -13.23
C ARG A 161 17.45 5.37 -12.18
N THR A 162 17.31 5.75 -10.94
CA THR A 162 17.46 4.81 -9.81
C THR A 162 16.20 3.96 -9.67
N ILE A 163 16.40 2.65 -9.57
CA ILE A 163 15.33 1.67 -9.41
C ILE A 163 15.65 0.82 -8.18
N VAL A 164 14.69 0.70 -7.27
CA VAL A 164 14.82 -0.11 -6.04
C VAL A 164 13.88 -1.30 -6.13
N LEU A 165 14.44 -2.50 -6.06
CA LEU A 165 13.74 -3.77 -6.16
C LEU A 165 13.99 -4.63 -4.93
N ASN A 166 13.06 -5.48 -4.53
CA ASN A 166 13.31 -6.59 -3.62
C ASN A 166 12.36 -7.76 -3.86
N ALA A 167 12.65 -8.88 -3.24
CA ALA A 167 11.80 -10.06 -3.18
C ALA A 167 11.13 -10.18 -1.79
N PRO A 168 10.25 -11.16 -1.55
CA PRO A 168 9.52 -11.30 -0.28
C PRO A 168 10.42 -11.44 0.96
N ASP A 169 11.65 -11.87 0.78
CA ASP A 169 12.64 -12.07 1.83
C ASP A 169 14.08 -11.76 1.35
N ALA A 170 15.03 -11.69 2.28
CA ALA A 170 16.41 -11.33 1.99
C ALA A 170 17.12 -12.37 1.10
N ALA A 171 16.84 -13.66 1.27
CA ALA A 171 17.47 -14.71 0.46
C ALA A 171 17.05 -14.60 -1.01
N SER A 172 15.75 -14.49 -1.26
CA SER A 172 15.20 -14.29 -2.60
C SER A 172 15.64 -12.95 -3.21
N THR A 173 15.83 -11.91 -2.39
CA THR A 173 16.39 -10.63 -2.85
C THR A 173 17.85 -10.76 -3.27
N GLN A 174 18.62 -11.57 -2.56
CA GLN A 174 20.01 -11.87 -2.93
C GLN A 174 20.08 -12.72 -4.22
N GLU A 175 19.17 -13.67 -4.40
CA GLU A 175 19.05 -14.43 -5.66
C GLU A 175 18.70 -13.52 -6.85
N LEU A 176 17.81 -12.56 -6.66
CA LEU A 176 17.49 -11.53 -7.66
C LEU A 176 18.75 -10.74 -8.03
N TYR A 177 19.52 -10.29 -7.04
CA TYR A 177 20.77 -9.57 -7.25
C TYR A 177 21.79 -10.40 -8.06
N GLN A 178 22.02 -11.66 -7.68
CA GLN A 178 22.96 -12.54 -8.39
C GLN A 178 22.51 -12.80 -9.84
N SER A 179 21.21 -13.01 -10.06
CA SER A 179 20.67 -13.20 -11.41
C SER A 179 20.86 -11.95 -12.28
N LEU A 180 20.70 -10.76 -11.71
CA LEU A 180 20.95 -9.51 -12.41
C LEU A 180 22.44 -9.30 -12.71
N LEU A 181 23.34 -9.61 -11.78
CA LEU A 181 24.80 -9.55 -12.02
C LEU A 181 25.21 -10.42 -13.20
N GLU A 182 24.70 -11.65 -13.25
CA GLU A 182 25.02 -12.59 -14.34
C GLU A 182 24.50 -12.05 -15.70
N LYS A 183 23.28 -11.54 -15.73
CA LYS A 183 22.62 -11.09 -16.97
C LYS A 183 23.11 -9.74 -17.48
N THR A 184 23.53 -8.86 -16.59
CA THR A 184 24.06 -7.52 -16.97
C THR A 184 25.58 -7.55 -17.25
N GLY A 185 26.28 -8.59 -16.78
CA GLY A 185 27.73 -8.69 -16.92
C GLY A 185 28.50 -7.71 -16.02
N LEU A 186 27.86 -7.18 -14.97
CA LEU A 186 28.47 -6.26 -13.99
C LEU A 186 29.18 -6.99 -12.83
N GLY A 187 29.26 -8.32 -12.90
CA GLY A 187 29.89 -9.18 -11.90
C GLY A 187 31.38 -9.44 -12.12
#